data_3813d3e4ca1aac0337005cb2b16f4eec
#
_entry.id   3813d3e4ca1aac0337005cb2b16f4eec
#
_cell.length_a   1.000
_cell.length_b   1.000
_cell.length_c   1.000
_cell.angle_alpha   90.00
_cell.angle_beta   90.00
_cell.angle_gamma   90.00
#
_symmetry.space_group_name_H-M   'P 1'
#
loop_
_entity.id
_entity.type
_entity.pdbx_description
1 polymer ?
#
loop_
_entity_poly.entity_id
_entity_poly.type
_entity_poly.pdbx_seq_one_letter_code
_entity_poly.pdbx_strand_id
1 'polypeptide(L)'
;MADIFDLVIIGAGPGGYVAAIKGAKLGLSVAVVENREVGGTCLNRGCIPAKAMIHASQLYREMKEGGQFGIFAENVRYEYDKIQEYKEGTSGSLRQGVEQLFRANNVTLVKGTGTLQADKTVLVTGCEGEVESRVLKGTHVLLASGSKPMNLPIEGLELPGVLTSDGLLGLQHAPESLLIIGGGVIGAEFASVFSSLGIRVTMVEALPRLLANLDKHISQ
;
A
#
# COMPACT_ATOMS: atom_id res chain seq x y z
N MET A 1 -3.66 -12.05 32.25
CA MET A 1 -4.66 -13.00 31.72
C MET A 1 -4.79 -12.77 30.23
N ALA A 2 -5.05 -13.83 29.42
CA ALA A 2 -5.24 -13.66 27.99
C ALA A 2 -6.63 -13.06 27.69
N ASP A 3 -6.71 -12.10 26.77
CA ASP A 3 -7.98 -11.58 26.25
C ASP A 3 -8.56 -12.62 25.27
N ILE A 4 -9.84 -12.95 25.40
CA ILE A 4 -10.50 -14.03 24.66
C ILE A 4 -11.42 -13.44 23.58
N PHE A 5 -11.30 -13.95 22.36
CA PHE A 5 -12.11 -13.58 21.20
C PHE A 5 -12.56 -14.82 20.41
N ASP A 6 -13.64 -14.70 19.64
CA ASP A 6 -14.02 -15.74 18.68
C ASP A 6 -13.03 -15.77 17.51
N LEU A 7 -12.55 -14.60 17.07
CA LEU A 7 -11.62 -14.45 15.94
C LEU A 7 -10.51 -13.46 16.28
N VAL A 8 -9.25 -13.90 16.18
CA VAL A 8 -8.06 -13.06 16.22
C VAL A 8 -7.46 -13.00 14.83
N ILE A 9 -7.19 -11.80 14.32
CA ILE A 9 -6.64 -11.58 12.99
C ILE A 9 -5.26 -10.92 13.12
N ILE A 10 -4.25 -11.46 12.46
CA ILE A 10 -2.91 -10.86 12.39
C ILE A 10 -2.78 -10.13 11.06
N GLY A 11 -2.77 -8.81 11.09
CA GLY A 11 -2.69 -7.89 9.97
C GLY A 11 -4.03 -7.23 9.63
N ALA A 12 -4.03 -5.91 9.52
CA ALA A 12 -5.18 -5.06 9.17
C ALA A 12 -5.17 -4.59 7.71
N GLY A 13 -4.54 -5.34 6.82
CA GLY A 13 -4.63 -5.14 5.37
C GLY A 13 -5.99 -5.57 4.79
N PRO A 14 -6.20 -5.52 3.45
CA PRO A 14 -7.49 -5.84 2.82
C PRO A 14 -8.07 -7.20 3.23
N GLY A 15 -7.25 -8.22 3.37
CA GLY A 15 -7.69 -9.53 3.87
C GLY A 15 -8.15 -9.48 5.33
N GLY A 16 -7.45 -8.72 6.17
CA GLY A 16 -7.71 -8.64 7.61
C GLY A 16 -8.90 -7.74 7.95
N TYR A 17 -8.91 -6.48 7.50
CA TYR A 17 -9.98 -5.56 7.89
C TYR A 17 -11.34 -5.96 7.32
N VAL A 18 -11.39 -6.52 6.10
CA VAL A 18 -12.64 -7.01 5.52
C VAL A 18 -13.18 -8.20 6.30
N ALA A 19 -12.32 -9.16 6.64
CA ALA A 19 -12.69 -10.31 7.47
C ALA A 19 -13.15 -9.88 8.87
N ALA A 20 -12.47 -8.92 9.48
CA ALA A 20 -12.81 -8.40 10.81
C ALA A 20 -14.21 -7.78 10.84
N ILE A 21 -14.50 -6.86 9.91
CA ILE A 21 -15.81 -6.20 9.81
C ILE A 21 -16.89 -7.23 9.51
N LYS A 22 -16.62 -8.18 8.61
CA LYS A 22 -17.59 -9.23 8.28
C LYS A 22 -17.86 -10.16 9.46
N GLY A 23 -16.81 -10.59 10.17
CA GLY A 23 -16.92 -11.43 11.36
C GLY A 23 -17.74 -10.74 12.46
N ALA A 24 -17.43 -9.48 12.75
CA ALA A 24 -18.17 -8.69 13.74
C ALA A 24 -19.65 -8.51 13.37
N LYS A 25 -19.96 -8.26 12.08
CA LYS A 25 -21.36 -8.22 11.59
C LYS A 25 -22.10 -9.54 11.68
N LEU A 26 -21.39 -10.66 11.78
CA LEU A 26 -21.96 -11.99 12.03
C LEU A 26 -22.06 -12.33 13.53
N GLY A 27 -21.77 -11.37 14.40
CA GLY A 27 -21.89 -11.51 15.85
C GLY A 27 -20.66 -12.05 16.56
N LEU A 28 -19.52 -12.20 15.86
CA LEU A 28 -18.28 -12.65 16.48
C LEU A 28 -17.61 -11.51 17.25
N SER A 29 -17.00 -11.82 18.39
CA SER A 29 -16.01 -10.97 19.06
C SER A 29 -14.70 -11.05 18.29
N VAL A 30 -14.21 -9.90 17.78
CA VAL A 30 -13.07 -9.86 16.84
C VAL A 30 -11.98 -8.94 17.38
N ALA A 31 -10.73 -9.44 17.39
CA ALA A 31 -9.53 -8.64 17.58
C ALA A 31 -8.67 -8.66 16.31
N VAL A 32 -8.10 -7.51 15.97
CA VAL A 32 -7.14 -7.34 14.87
C VAL A 32 -5.83 -6.81 15.42
N VAL A 33 -4.73 -7.48 15.13
CA VAL A 33 -3.37 -7.05 15.50
C VAL A 33 -2.71 -6.42 14.29
N GLU A 34 -2.22 -5.18 14.43
CA GLU A 34 -1.54 -4.46 13.35
C GLU A 34 -0.36 -3.65 13.92
N ASN A 35 0.80 -3.81 13.32
CA ASN A 35 2.04 -3.15 13.76
C ASN A 35 2.37 -1.85 13.01
N ARG A 36 1.61 -1.54 11.98
CA ARG A 36 1.74 -0.30 11.18
C ARG A 36 0.38 0.40 11.11
N GLU A 37 -0.01 0.85 9.94
CA GLU A 37 -1.30 1.52 9.73
C GLU A 37 -2.37 0.54 9.25
N VAL A 38 -3.57 0.73 9.74
CA VAL A 38 -4.77 0.03 9.24
C VAL A 38 -4.92 0.27 7.73
N GLY A 39 -5.38 -0.74 7.00
CA GLY A 39 -5.51 -0.71 5.54
C GLY A 39 -4.38 -1.43 4.80
N GLY A 40 -3.26 -1.71 5.51
CA GLY A 40 -2.13 -2.48 4.98
C GLY A 40 -1.46 -1.83 3.77
N THR A 41 -0.73 -2.64 3.00
CA THR A 41 0.04 -2.17 1.84
C THR A 41 -0.83 -1.48 0.79
N CYS A 42 -1.94 -2.08 0.39
CA CYS A 42 -2.77 -1.55 -0.69
C CYS A 42 -3.24 -0.12 -0.42
N LEU A 43 -3.71 0.17 0.79
CA LEU A 43 -4.28 1.47 1.15
C LEU A 43 -3.20 2.52 1.44
N ASN A 44 -2.09 2.12 2.05
CA ASN A 44 -1.09 3.08 2.55
C ASN A 44 0.15 3.19 1.66
N ARG A 45 0.55 2.12 0.95
CA ARG A 45 1.83 2.02 0.23
C ARG A 45 1.72 1.24 -1.10
N GLY A 46 0.53 1.14 -1.68
CA GLY A 46 0.30 0.36 -2.90
C GLY A 46 -0.78 0.96 -3.77
N CYS A 47 -1.89 0.23 -3.89
CA CYS A 47 -2.94 0.51 -4.87
C CYS A 47 -3.49 1.93 -4.79
N ILE A 48 -3.86 2.40 -3.60
CA ILE A 48 -4.53 3.70 -3.46
C ILE A 48 -3.57 4.86 -3.75
N PRO A 49 -2.40 4.98 -3.08
CA PRO A 49 -1.49 6.07 -3.39
C PRO A 49 -0.97 6.03 -4.83
N ALA A 50 -0.71 4.84 -5.39
CA ALA A 50 -0.29 4.72 -6.79
C ALA A 50 -1.39 5.23 -7.75
N LYS A 51 -2.66 4.84 -7.55
CA LYS A 51 -3.77 5.29 -8.38
C LYS A 51 -4.05 6.80 -8.23
N ALA A 52 -3.85 7.37 -7.05
CA ALA A 52 -3.94 8.81 -6.86
C ALA A 52 -2.87 9.55 -7.70
N MET A 53 -1.62 9.06 -7.69
CA MET A 53 -0.56 9.64 -8.52
C MET A 53 -0.81 9.42 -10.02
N ILE A 54 -1.28 8.24 -10.44
CA ILE A 54 -1.65 7.95 -11.84
C ILE A 54 -2.72 8.96 -12.29
N HIS A 55 -3.78 9.14 -11.50
CA HIS A 55 -4.86 10.07 -11.84
C HIS A 55 -4.33 11.51 -12.02
N ALA A 56 -3.54 12.00 -11.08
CA ALA A 56 -2.98 13.35 -11.15
C ALA A 56 -2.05 13.53 -12.38
N SER A 57 -1.18 12.54 -12.64
CA SER A 57 -0.24 12.61 -13.77
C SER A 57 -0.92 12.47 -15.13
N GLN A 58 -1.97 11.64 -15.22
CA GLN A 58 -2.80 11.52 -16.42
C GLN A 58 -3.53 12.83 -16.73
N LEU A 59 -4.16 13.44 -15.71
CA LEU A 59 -4.82 14.74 -15.88
C LEU A 59 -3.84 15.80 -16.43
N TYR A 60 -2.64 15.87 -15.87
CA TYR A 60 -1.60 16.78 -16.38
C TYR A 60 -1.27 16.52 -17.85
N ARG A 61 -1.07 15.24 -18.24
CA ARG A 61 -0.80 14.85 -19.62
C ARG A 61 -1.96 15.18 -20.55
N GLU A 62 -3.19 14.86 -20.16
CA GLU A 62 -4.40 15.13 -20.96
C GLU A 62 -4.59 16.62 -21.21
N MET A 63 -4.34 17.46 -20.20
CA MET A 63 -4.39 18.93 -20.37
C MET A 63 -3.34 19.44 -21.36
N LYS A 64 -2.14 18.82 -21.43
CA LYS A 64 -1.10 19.18 -22.39
C LYS A 64 -1.39 18.69 -23.80
N GLU A 65 -1.98 17.53 -23.93
CA GLU A 65 -2.22 16.83 -25.21
C GLU A 65 -3.64 17.08 -25.76
N GLY A 66 -4.47 17.83 -25.06
CA GLY A 66 -5.88 18.08 -25.40
C GLY A 66 -6.12 18.72 -26.76
N GLY A 67 -5.09 19.37 -27.32
CA GLY A 67 -5.17 20.02 -28.64
C GLY A 67 -5.61 19.11 -29.79
N GLN A 68 -5.28 17.81 -29.71
CA GLN A 68 -5.75 16.79 -30.66
C GLN A 68 -7.27 16.60 -30.65
N PHE A 69 -7.94 17.01 -29.59
CA PHE A 69 -9.40 16.96 -29.41
C PHE A 69 -10.03 18.35 -29.53
N GLY A 70 -9.25 19.39 -29.90
CA GLY A 70 -9.71 20.78 -29.97
C GLY A 70 -9.81 21.47 -28.61
N ILE A 71 -9.21 20.89 -27.55
CA ILE A 71 -9.17 21.46 -26.20
C ILE A 71 -7.78 22.03 -25.96
N PHE A 72 -7.72 23.34 -25.73
CA PHE A 72 -6.46 24.05 -25.54
C PHE A 72 -6.38 24.59 -24.11
N ALA A 73 -5.27 24.34 -23.44
CA ALA A 73 -4.96 24.86 -22.12
C ALA A 73 -3.58 25.54 -22.17
N GLU A 74 -3.48 26.74 -21.60
CA GLU A 74 -2.25 27.50 -21.54
C GLU A 74 -1.60 27.37 -20.17
N ASN A 75 -0.26 27.47 -20.13
CA ASN A 75 0.52 27.46 -18.88
C ASN A 75 0.28 26.26 -17.98
N VAL A 76 0.03 25.09 -18.56
CA VAL A 76 -0.19 23.83 -17.82
C VAL A 76 1.10 23.45 -17.11
N ARG A 77 1.05 23.42 -15.76
CA ARG A 77 2.16 23.03 -14.90
C ARG A 77 1.64 22.13 -13.79
N TYR A 78 2.54 21.41 -13.12
CA TYR A 78 2.23 20.68 -11.88
C TYR A 78 3.15 21.16 -10.76
N GLU A 79 2.71 20.95 -9.54
CA GLU A 79 3.47 21.11 -8.30
C GLU A 79 3.50 19.73 -7.64
N TYR A 80 4.68 19.12 -7.57
CA TYR A 80 4.82 17.72 -7.14
C TYR A 80 4.41 17.52 -5.67
N ASP A 81 4.69 18.49 -4.81
CA ASP A 81 4.25 18.51 -3.42
C ASP A 81 2.71 18.48 -3.30
N LYS A 82 1.99 19.16 -4.19
CA LYS A 82 0.52 19.11 -4.24
C LYS A 82 -0.01 17.75 -4.69
N ILE A 83 0.68 17.08 -5.61
CA ILE A 83 0.37 15.70 -5.98
C ILE A 83 0.57 14.77 -4.77
N GLN A 84 1.65 14.98 -4.00
CA GLN A 84 1.91 14.23 -2.77
C GLN A 84 0.84 14.50 -1.70
N GLU A 85 0.44 15.74 -1.47
CA GLU A 85 -0.65 16.09 -0.55
C GLU A 85 -1.97 15.40 -0.96
N TYR A 86 -2.32 15.43 -2.24
CA TYR A 86 -3.52 14.76 -2.77
C TYR A 86 -3.47 13.24 -2.53
N LYS A 87 -2.34 12.61 -2.80
CA LYS A 87 -2.10 11.19 -2.56
C LYS A 87 -2.26 10.84 -1.07
N GLU A 88 -1.61 11.59 -0.17
CA GLU A 88 -1.70 11.38 1.28
C GLU A 88 -3.11 11.63 1.81
N GLY A 89 -3.79 12.67 1.36
CA GLY A 89 -5.17 12.96 1.71
C GLY A 89 -6.13 11.84 1.33
N THR A 90 -5.95 11.27 0.13
CA THR A 90 -6.76 10.15 -0.36
C THR A 90 -6.55 8.90 0.51
N SER A 91 -5.31 8.50 0.76
CA SER A 91 -4.99 7.35 1.61
C SER A 91 -5.44 7.57 3.06
N GLY A 92 -5.21 8.77 3.60
CA GLY A 92 -5.58 9.15 4.96
C GLY A 92 -7.09 9.07 5.20
N SER A 93 -7.89 9.59 4.28
CA SER A 93 -9.37 9.54 4.37
C SER A 93 -9.89 8.10 4.41
N LEU A 94 -9.35 7.23 3.55
CA LEU A 94 -9.75 5.82 3.52
C LEU A 94 -9.31 5.06 4.76
N ARG A 95 -8.11 5.32 5.27
CA ARG A 95 -7.62 4.75 6.55
C ARG A 95 -8.54 5.10 7.70
N GLN A 96 -8.89 6.38 7.85
CA GLN A 96 -9.85 6.83 8.84
C GLN A 96 -11.22 6.14 8.70
N GLY A 97 -11.68 5.92 7.45
CA GLY A 97 -12.90 5.19 7.16
C GLY A 97 -12.87 3.75 7.69
N VAL A 98 -11.76 3.03 7.50
CA VAL A 98 -11.61 1.66 8.04
C VAL A 98 -11.59 1.66 9.57
N GLU A 99 -10.89 2.62 10.20
CA GLU A 99 -10.87 2.76 11.66
C GLU A 99 -12.26 3.09 12.23
N GLN A 100 -13.04 3.92 11.53
CA GLN A 100 -14.43 4.20 11.89
C GLN A 100 -15.30 2.94 11.79
N LEU A 101 -15.11 2.12 10.74
CA LEU A 101 -15.82 0.85 10.59
C LEU A 101 -15.45 -0.15 11.69
N PHE A 102 -14.20 -0.19 12.15
CA PHE A 102 -13.80 -1.00 13.30
C PHE A 102 -14.55 -0.56 14.55
N ARG A 103 -14.55 0.73 14.85
CA ARG A 103 -15.28 1.29 16.01
C ARG A 103 -16.78 1.01 15.93
N ALA A 104 -17.40 1.24 14.78
CA ALA A 104 -18.83 1.05 14.57
C ALA A 104 -19.30 -0.42 14.67
N ASN A 105 -18.38 -1.36 14.47
CA ASN A 105 -18.66 -2.80 14.56
C ASN A 105 -18.02 -3.46 15.81
N ASN A 106 -17.51 -2.67 16.77
CA ASN A 106 -16.87 -3.15 18.00
C ASN A 106 -15.68 -4.11 17.73
N VAL A 107 -14.95 -3.90 16.65
CA VAL A 107 -13.70 -4.62 16.38
C VAL A 107 -12.59 -4.05 17.25
N THR A 108 -11.94 -4.89 18.05
CA THR A 108 -10.80 -4.49 18.89
C THR A 108 -9.54 -4.40 18.05
N LEU A 109 -8.98 -3.21 17.87
CA LEU A 109 -7.68 -3.01 17.24
C LEU A 109 -6.58 -3.01 18.31
N VAL A 110 -5.63 -3.92 18.17
CA VAL A 110 -4.44 -4.03 19.04
C VAL A 110 -3.21 -3.63 18.21
N LYS A 111 -2.58 -2.54 18.60
CA LYS A 111 -1.32 -2.09 17.97
C LYS A 111 -0.16 -2.94 18.45
N GLY A 112 0.62 -3.45 17.52
CA GLY A 112 1.81 -4.26 17.81
C GLY A 112 2.01 -5.40 16.81
N THR A 113 3.10 -6.14 16.98
CA THR A 113 3.46 -7.29 16.14
C THR A 113 2.89 -8.56 16.72
N GLY A 114 1.97 -9.20 16.01
CA GLY A 114 1.36 -10.46 16.38
C GLY A 114 2.20 -11.67 15.95
N THR A 115 2.48 -12.57 16.88
CA THR A 115 3.16 -13.85 16.63
C THR A 115 2.25 -15.00 17.06
N LEU A 116 1.89 -15.87 16.10
CA LEU A 116 1.12 -17.08 16.39
C LEU A 116 1.99 -18.09 17.17
N GLN A 117 1.49 -18.55 18.31
CA GLN A 117 2.14 -19.55 19.15
C GLN A 117 1.66 -20.98 18.84
N ALA A 118 2.39 -21.98 19.30
CA ALA A 118 2.06 -23.39 19.07
C ALA A 118 0.72 -23.81 19.71
N ASP A 119 0.31 -23.15 20.80
CA ASP A 119 -0.97 -23.36 21.49
C ASP A 119 -2.14 -22.57 20.87
N LYS A 120 -1.92 -21.97 19.69
CA LYS A 120 -2.88 -21.12 18.95
C LYS A 120 -3.23 -19.80 19.66
N THR A 121 -2.46 -19.38 20.65
CA THR A 121 -2.54 -18.00 21.13
C THR A 121 -1.74 -17.06 20.23
N VAL A 122 -2.01 -15.77 20.30
CA VAL A 122 -1.27 -14.70 19.58
C VAL A 122 -0.57 -13.84 20.62
N LEU A 123 0.75 -13.92 20.63
CA LEU A 123 1.60 -13.01 21.39
C LEU A 123 1.74 -11.71 20.64
N VAL A 124 1.36 -10.59 21.25
CA VAL A 124 1.51 -9.25 20.70
C VAL A 124 2.65 -8.52 21.42
N THR A 125 3.62 -8.04 20.66
CA THR A 125 4.79 -7.32 21.18
C THR A 125 4.90 -5.95 20.51
N GLY A 126 5.62 -5.01 21.13
CA GLY A 126 5.84 -3.66 20.56
C GLY A 126 4.57 -2.81 20.52
N CYS A 127 3.67 -2.97 21.49
CA CYS A 127 2.49 -2.14 21.63
C CYS A 127 2.93 -0.70 21.96
N GLU A 128 2.39 0.30 21.24
CA GLU A 128 2.67 1.71 21.53
C GLU A 128 2.25 2.06 22.97
N GLY A 129 3.21 2.56 23.76
CA GLY A 129 2.98 3.01 25.14
C GLY A 129 2.98 1.91 26.21
N GLU A 130 3.16 0.62 25.85
CA GLU A 130 3.22 -0.49 26.80
C GLU A 130 4.58 -1.19 26.71
N VAL A 131 5.20 -1.42 27.86
CA VAL A 131 6.43 -2.22 28.00
C VAL A 131 6.11 -3.73 27.99
N GLU A 132 4.86 -4.09 28.18
CA GLU A 132 4.43 -5.48 28.34
C GLU A 132 3.78 -6.04 27.08
N SER A 133 4.14 -7.30 26.78
CA SER A 133 3.47 -8.08 25.74
C SER A 133 2.05 -8.48 26.18
N ARG A 134 1.12 -8.51 25.22
CA ARG A 134 -0.25 -9.00 25.42
C ARG A 134 -0.41 -10.36 24.78
N VAL A 135 -1.22 -11.22 25.40
CA VAL A 135 -1.59 -12.53 24.85
C VAL A 135 -3.07 -12.52 24.51
N LEU A 136 -3.38 -12.75 23.24
CA LEU A 136 -4.75 -12.89 22.74
C LEU A 136 -5.03 -14.37 22.48
N LYS A 137 -6.21 -14.85 22.89
CA LYS A 137 -6.68 -16.22 22.61
C LYS A 137 -7.89 -16.14 21.70
N GLY A 138 -7.79 -16.73 20.51
CA GLY A 138 -8.90 -16.85 19.57
C GLY A 138 -9.43 -18.26 19.47
N THR A 139 -10.74 -18.44 19.35
CA THR A 139 -11.31 -19.73 18.89
C THR A 139 -10.75 -20.03 17.49
N HIS A 140 -10.64 -18.99 16.67
CA HIS A 140 -10.01 -19.02 15.35
C HIS A 140 -8.94 -17.94 15.24
N VAL A 141 -7.87 -18.24 14.50
CA VAL A 141 -6.83 -17.26 14.16
C VAL A 141 -6.72 -17.16 12.64
N LEU A 142 -6.81 -15.94 12.12
CA LEU A 142 -6.62 -15.63 10.70
C LEU A 142 -5.27 -14.94 10.49
N LEU A 143 -4.42 -15.53 9.66
CA LEU A 143 -3.18 -14.92 9.21
C LEU A 143 -3.43 -14.08 7.96
N ALA A 144 -3.34 -12.77 8.09
CA ALA A 144 -3.48 -11.77 7.01
C ALA A 144 -2.29 -10.81 7.01
N SER A 145 -1.09 -11.33 7.30
CA SER A 145 0.15 -10.58 7.54
C SER A 145 0.70 -9.86 6.30
N GLY A 146 0.11 -10.09 5.11
CA GLY A 146 0.50 -9.40 3.87
C GLY A 146 1.85 -9.82 3.31
N SER A 147 2.52 -8.88 2.64
CA SER A 147 3.81 -9.07 1.98
C SER A 147 4.67 -7.83 2.09
N LYS A 148 5.94 -7.99 1.78
CA LYS A 148 6.92 -6.89 1.70
C LYS A 148 7.69 -6.97 0.38
N PRO A 149 8.30 -5.87 -0.09
CA PRO A 149 9.20 -5.91 -1.23
C PRO A 149 10.30 -6.95 -1.02
N MET A 150 10.59 -7.70 -2.07
CA MET A 150 11.64 -8.72 -2.04
C MET A 150 13.02 -8.07 -2.20
N ASN A 151 13.97 -8.46 -1.37
CA ASN A 151 15.36 -8.10 -1.57
C ASN A 151 15.94 -9.00 -2.65
N LEU A 152 16.32 -8.41 -3.78
CA LEU A 152 16.98 -9.12 -4.86
C LEU A 152 18.50 -9.23 -4.58
N PRO A 153 19.16 -10.31 -5.04
CA PRO A 153 20.62 -10.45 -4.89
C PRO A 153 21.35 -9.67 -6.00
N ILE A 154 21.15 -8.36 -6.02
CA ILE A 154 21.80 -7.44 -6.96
C ILE A 154 22.66 -6.50 -6.14
N GLU A 155 23.95 -6.43 -6.47
CA GLU A 155 24.91 -5.53 -5.83
C GLU A 155 24.49 -4.08 -6.06
N GLY A 156 24.57 -3.26 -5.03
CA GLY A 156 24.26 -1.83 -5.07
C GLY A 156 22.82 -1.47 -4.76
N LEU A 157 21.92 -2.42 -4.48
CA LEU A 157 20.54 -2.09 -4.08
C LEU A 157 20.43 -1.38 -2.73
N GLU A 158 21.49 -1.44 -1.93
CA GLU A 158 21.62 -0.73 -0.64
C GLU A 158 22.14 0.69 -0.77
N LEU A 159 22.54 1.12 -1.97
CA LEU A 159 23.14 2.43 -2.20
C LEU A 159 22.12 3.56 -2.03
N PRO A 160 22.58 4.76 -1.61
CA PRO A 160 21.73 5.95 -1.55
C PRO A 160 21.06 6.25 -2.91
N GLY A 161 19.76 6.54 -2.88
CA GLY A 161 18.97 6.81 -4.08
C GLY A 161 18.34 5.57 -4.72
N VAL A 162 18.67 4.37 -4.25
CA VAL A 162 17.94 3.15 -4.62
C VAL A 162 16.73 2.99 -3.70
N LEU A 163 15.55 2.90 -4.29
CA LEU A 163 14.28 2.92 -3.57
C LEU A 163 13.46 1.68 -3.90
N THR A 164 12.71 1.21 -2.93
CA THR A 164 11.58 0.32 -3.19
C THR A 164 10.35 1.14 -3.60
N SER A 165 9.26 0.46 -3.98
CA SER A 165 7.98 1.12 -4.25
C SER A 165 7.50 1.99 -3.08
N ASP A 166 7.71 1.56 -1.84
CA ASP A 166 7.37 2.34 -0.64
C ASP A 166 8.18 3.65 -0.60
N GLY A 167 9.49 3.56 -0.83
CA GLY A 167 10.37 4.73 -0.85
C GLY A 167 10.03 5.69 -1.99
N LEU A 168 9.68 5.16 -3.17
CA LEU A 168 9.31 5.99 -4.32
C LEU A 168 8.01 6.76 -4.08
N LEU A 169 7.01 6.14 -3.46
CA LEU A 169 5.77 6.82 -3.04
C LEU A 169 6.02 7.93 -2.01
N GLY A 170 7.08 7.81 -1.22
CA GLY A 170 7.46 8.77 -0.18
C GLY A 170 8.35 9.93 -0.66
N LEU A 171 8.75 9.98 -1.93
CA LEU A 171 9.60 11.05 -2.45
C LEU A 171 8.93 12.42 -2.30
N GLN A 172 9.66 13.37 -1.71
CA GLN A 172 9.15 14.72 -1.49
C GLN A 172 9.30 15.61 -2.74
N HIS A 173 10.23 15.27 -3.63
CA HIS A 173 10.50 16.01 -4.87
C HIS A 173 10.51 15.08 -6.07
N ALA A 174 10.05 15.56 -7.19
CA ALA A 174 10.11 14.81 -8.45
C ALA A 174 11.59 14.57 -8.83
N PRO A 175 11.98 13.35 -9.20
CA PRO A 175 13.33 13.09 -9.65
C PRO A 175 13.56 13.65 -11.06
N GLU A 176 14.79 13.99 -11.42
CA GLU A 176 15.14 14.40 -12.78
C GLU A 176 15.07 13.24 -13.79
N SER A 177 15.33 12.04 -13.32
CA SER A 177 15.21 10.80 -14.09
C SER A 177 14.96 9.62 -13.18
N LEU A 178 14.38 8.55 -13.72
CA LEU A 178 14.05 7.33 -12.98
C LEU A 178 14.51 6.11 -13.77
N LEU A 179 15.30 5.25 -13.14
CA LEU A 179 15.59 3.91 -13.62
C LEU A 179 14.76 2.91 -12.80
N ILE A 180 13.97 2.10 -13.48
CA ILE A 180 13.11 1.07 -12.85
C ILE A 180 13.68 -0.31 -13.17
N ILE A 181 13.97 -1.10 -12.15
CA ILE A 181 14.35 -2.51 -12.26
C ILE A 181 13.10 -3.35 -12.02
N GLY A 182 12.64 -4.00 -13.07
CA GLY A 182 11.44 -4.85 -13.09
C GLY A 182 10.28 -4.24 -13.86
N GLY A 183 9.86 -4.91 -14.92
CA GLY A 183 8.75 -4.53 -15.82
C GLY A 183 7.40 -5.15 -15.43
N GLY A 184 7.21 -5.49 -14.15
CA GLY A 184 5.92 -5.93 -13.63
C GLY A 184 4.93 -4.78 -13.45
N VAL A 185 3.73 -5.08 -12.92
CA VAL A 185 2.62 -4.12 -12.77
C VAL A 185 3.06 -2.85 -12.02
N ILE A 186 3.75 -2.99 -10.89
CA ILE A 186 4.20 -1.85 -10.08
C ILE A 186 5.18 -0.97 -10.86
N GLY A 187 6.16 -1.58 -11.54
CA GLY A 187 7.12 -0.84 -12.36
C GLY A 187 6.45 -0.10 -13.52
N ALA A 188 5.50 -0.74 -14.20
CA ALA A 188 4.74 -0.14 -15.29
C ALA A 188 3.85 1.03 -14.81
N GLU A 189 3.21 0.90 -13.65
CA GLU A 189 2.42 1.99 -13.04
C GLU A 189 3.29 3.21 -12.75
N PHE A 190 4.44 3.04 -12.11
CA PHE A 190 5.35 4.14 -11.84
C PHE A 190 5.98 4.72 -13.11
N ALA A 191 6.31 3.88 -14.09
CA ALA A 191 6.76 4.37 -15.39
C ALA A 191 5.71 5.28 -16.03
N SER A 192 4.44 4.90 -15.98
CA SER A 192 3.33 5.71 -16.49
C SER A 192 3.19 7.04 -15.74
N VAL A 193 3.27 7.02 -14.39
CA VAL A 193 3.20 8.26 -13.58
C VAL A 193 4.29 9.23 -13.98
N PHE A 194 5.54 8.81 -13.88
CA PHE A 194 6.67 9.72 -14.03
C PHE A 194 6.87 10.16 -15.48
N SER A 195 6.64 9.28 -16.47
CA SER A 195 6.66 9.69 -17.88
C SER A 195 5.55 10.69 -18.24
N SER A 196 4.36 10.52 -17.67
CA SER A 196 3.25 11.49 -17.85
C SER A 196 3.57 12.86 -17.25
N LEU A 197 4.40 12.93 -16.22
CA LEU A 197 4.92 14.18 -15.65
C LEU A 197 6.09 14.76 -16.46
N GLY A 198 6.55 14.08 -17.52
CA GLY A 198 7.66 14.53 -18.36
C GLY A 198 9.04 14.14 -17.83
N ILE A 199 9.13 13.25 -16.85
CA ILE A 199 10.38 12.75 -16.30
C ILE A 199 10.92 11.64 -17.20
N ARG A 200 12.23 11.64 -17.45
CA ARG A 200 12.87 10.60 -18.23
C ARG A 200 12.89 9.28 -17.44
N VAL A 201 12.18 8.28 -17.97
CA VAL A 201 12.09 6.95 -17.36
C VAL A 201 12.83 5.93 -18.24
N THR A 202 13.65 5.12 -17.61
CA THR A 202 14.27 3.93 -18.23
C THR A 202 13.84 2.70 -17.41
N MET A 203 13.41 1.64 -18.12
CA MET A 203 13.01 0.39 -17.46
C MET A 203 13.93 -0.75 -17.93
N VAL A 204 14.36 -1.57 -16.97
CA VAL A 204 15.15 -2.79 -17.20
C VAL A 204 14.33 -3.98 -16.74
N GLU A 205 14.12 -4.93 -17.66
CA GLU A 205 13.38 -6.18 -17.40
C GLU A 205 14.22 -7.37 -17.88
N ALA A 206 14.30 -8.40 -17.05
CA ALA A 206 15.07 -9.62 -17.34
C ALA A 206 14.31 -10.57 -18.29
N LEU A 207 12.98 -10.48 -18.32
CA LEU A 207 12.13 -11.31 -19.18
C LEU A 207 11.96 -10.67 -20.57
N PRO A 208 11.61 -11.45 -21.59
CA PRO A 208 11.50 -10.94 -22.98
C PRO A 208 10.41 -9.88 -23.20
N ARG A 209 9.52 -9.66 -22.24
CA ARG A 209 8.42 -8.69 -22.34
C ARG A 209 8.05 -8.11 -20.99
N LEU A 210 7.54 -6.89 -20.99
CA LEU A 210 6.93 -6.27 -19.81
C LEU A 210 5.64 -7.02 -19.45
N LEU A 211 5.21 -6.92 -18.18
CA LEU A 211 3.96 -7.51 -17.70
C LEU A 211 3.82 -8.99 -18.07
N ALA A 212 4.92 -9.74 -17.98
CA ALA A 212 5.01 -11.11 -18.48
C ALA A 212 4.01 -12.10 -17.86
N ASN A 213 3.45 -11.75 -16.70
CA ASN A 213 2.41 -12.50 -15.98
C ASN A 213 0.97 -12.15 -16.41
N LEU A 214 0.79 -11.17 -17.30
CA LEU A 214 -0.50 -10.80 -17.85
C LEU A 214 -0.70 -11.44 -19.24
N ASP A 215 -1.93 -11.28 -19.77
CA ASP A 215 -2.27 -11.72 -21.11
C ASP A 215 -1.28 -11.16 -22.15
N LYS A 216 -0.92 -12.00 -23.14
CA LYS A 216 0.07 -11.66 -24.15
C LYS A 216 -0.30 -10.41 -24.95
N HIS A 217 -1.59 -10.16 -25.18
CA HIS A 217 -2.06 -8.97 -25.90
C HIS A 217 -1.88 -7.67 -25.10
N ILE A 218 -1.80 -7.76 -23.77
CA ILE A 218 -1.56 -6.58 -22.91
C ILE A 218 -0.07 -6.24 -22.87
N SER A 219 0.79 -7.23 -23.06
CA SER A 219 2.24 -7.10 -22.91
C SER A 219 2.99 -6.99 -24.24
N GLN A 220 2.29 -6.75 -25.33
CA GLN A 220 2.81 -6.38 -26.66
C GLN A 220 2.71 -4.87 -26.87
#